data_939ff5772ebed1c271233508803ebb7d
#
_entry.id   939ff5772ebed1c271233508803ebb7d
#
_cell.length_a   1.000
_cell.length_b   1.000
_cell.length_c   1.000
_cell.angle_alpha   90.00
_cell.angle_beta   90.00
_cell.angle_gamma   90.00
#
_symmetry.space_group_name_H-M   'P 1'
#
loop_
_entity.id
_entity.type
_entity.pdbx_description
1 polymer ?
#
loop_
_entity_poly.entity_id
_entity_poly.type
_entity_poly.pdbx_seq_one_letter_code
_entity_poly.pdbx_strand_id
1 'polypeptide(L)'
;EMCIRDSINPFTDFGFKFLFGREVEKELLIDFLNDLLSGEHVITDIQFLNNEQQPEVKTERGIIYDIYCMTDTGERIIVEMQNREQPYFKDRALFYLSRAITQQAKSGPWDFRLDAVYGVFFMNFVIDKDMPAKIRTDVILSDRDTGQLFNNKFRQIFIELPNFDKEEDECSNDFERWIYVLKHMDTLDRMPFKARKAVFERLEKMASKANMTPEERAQYEKEWKVYNDYFNTLDFAEQKGMLRGKESSARMMKSKGLAIDLISECTGLTAEEIEAL
;
A
#
# COMPACT_ATOMS: atom_id res chain seq x y z
N GLU A 1 -22.17 16.80 -13.73
CA GLU A 1 -21.34 15.60 -13.45
C GLU A 1 -19.91 16.08 -13.28
N MET A 2 -19.38 15.91 -12.08
CA MET A 2 -18.00 16.28 -11.75
C MET A 2 -17.11 15.18 -12.31
N CYS A 3 -16.19 15.54 -13.20
CA CYS A 3 -15.25 14.58 -13.78
C CYS A 3 -14.23 14.19 -12.70
N ILE A 4 -14.17 12.92 -12.30
CA ILE A 4 -13.26 12.41 -11.26
C ILE A 4 -11.78 12.50 -11.71
N ARG A 5 -11.51 12.78 -13.00
CA ARG A 5 -10.14 13.06 -13.50
C ARG A 5 -9.39 14.15 -12.72
N ASP A 6 -10.11 14.96 -11.92
CA ASP A 6 -9.54 15.95 -10.99
C ASP A 6 -9.44 15.42 -9.55
N SER A 7 -9.55 14.12 -9.33
CA SER A 7 -9.36 13.51 -8.02
C SER A 7 -7.88 13.37 -7.64
N ILE A 8 -7.64 13.36 -6.34
CA ILE A 8 -6.30 13.06 -5.81
C ILE A 8 -5.97 11.59 -6.02
N ASN A 9 -4.69 11.32 -6.23
CA ASN A 9 -4.19 9.95 -6.17
C ASN A 9 -3.98 9.55 -4.70
N PRO A 10 -4.69 8.51 -4.21
CA PRO A 10 -4.59 8.08 -2.81
C PRO A 10 -3.24 7.44 -2.46
N PHE A 11 -2.42 7.12 -3.45
CA PHE A 11 -1.10 6.50 -3.25
C PHE A 11 0.04 7.51 -3.10
N THR A 12 -0.23 8.80 -3.12
CA THR A 12 0.72 9.80 -2.62
C THR A 12 0.66 9.86 -1.09
N ASP A 13 1.78 10.22 -0.43
CA ASP A 13 1.79 10.35 1.04
C ASP A 13 0.74 11.35 1.53
N PHE A 14 0.64 12.50 0.85
CA PHE A 14 -0.41 13.48 1.12
C PHE A 14 -1.81 12.93 0.87
N GLY A 15 -2.04 12.33 -0.31
CA GLY A 15 -3.37 11.81 -0.69
C GLY A 15 -3.90 10.78 0.29
N PHE A 16 -3.05 9.86 0.72
CA PHE A 16 -3.42 8.85 1.71
C PHE A 16 -3.80 9.44 3.06
N LYS A 17 -2.96 10.32 3.60
CA LYS A 17 -3.20 11.01 4.87
C LYS A 17 -4.40 11.97 4.78
N PHE A 18 -4.61 12.59 3.63
CA PHE A 18 -5.74 13.48 3.39
C PHE A 18 -7.08 12.74 3.44
N LEU A 19 -7.14 11.53 2.87
CA LEU A 19 -8.36 10.72 2.84
C LEU A 19 -8.62 10.00 4.17
N PHE A 20 -7.59 9.46 4.80
CA PHE A 20 -7.76 8.52 5.92
C PHE A 20 -7.20 9.01 7.26
N GLY A 21 -6.37 10.07 7.26
CA GLY A 21 -5.67 10.53 8.46
C GLY A 21 -6.29 11.77 9.13
N ARG A 22 -7.49 12.20 8.74
CA ARG A 22 -8.12 13.43 9.24
C ARG A 22 -9.28 13.12 10.19
N GLU A 23 -9.32 13.78 11.34
CA GLU A 23 -10.40 13.61 12.34
C GLU A 23 -11.79 13.87 11.75
N VAL A 24 -11.90 14.87 10.86
CA VAL A 24 -13.18 15.25 10.22
C VAL A 24 -13.73 14.14 9.32
N GLU A 25 -12.86 13.25 8.85
CA GLU A 25 -13.19 12.21 7.86
C GLU A 25 -12.88 10.80 8.36
N LYS A 26 -12.75 10.62 9.66
CA LYS A 26 -12.45 9.32 10.27
C LYS A 26 -13.44 8.21 9.87
N GLU A 27 -14.66 8.57 9.46
CA GLU A 27 -15.67 7.63 8.99
C GLU A 27 -15.22 6.86 7.72
N LEU A 28 -14.38 7.47 6.85
CA LEU A 28 -13.82 6.75 5.70
C LEU A 28 -12.90 5.62 6.15
N LEU A 29 -12.04 5.90 7.13
CA LEU A 29 -11.13 4.89 7.69
C LEU A 29 -11.91 3.82 8.45
N ILE A 30 -12.91 4.19 9.24
CA ILE A 30 -13.77 3.24 9.99
C ILE A 30 -14.47 2.30 9.01
N ASP A 31 -15.09 2.83 7.96
CA ASP A 31 -15.79 2.02 6.96
C ASP A 31 -14.83 1.04 6.26
N PHE A 32 -13.68 1.54 5.81
CA PHE A 32 -12.66 0.69 5.20
C PHE A 32 -12.17 -0.41 6.16
N LEU A 33 -11.87 -0.08 7.43
CA LEU A 33 -11.40 -1.05 8.41
C LEU A 33 -12.46 -2.10 8.73
N ASN A 34 -13.74 -1.72 8.80
CA ASN A 34 -14.85 -2.65 9.00
C ASN A 34 -15.01 -3.62 7.82
N ASP A 35 -14.82 -3.15 6.58
CA ASP A 35 -14.86 -4.03 5.42
C ASP A 35 -13.63 -4.94 5.35
N LEU A 36 -12.45 -4.43 5.72
CA LEU A 36 -11.21 -5.20 5.82
C LEU A 36 -11.30 -6.29 6.89
N LEU A 37 -11.89 -5.98 8.05
CA LEU A 37 -12.03 -6.87 9.20
C LEU A 37 -13.43 -7.52 9.26
N SER A 38 -14.11 -7.61 8.12
CA SER A 38 -15.47 -8.16 8.03
C SER A 38 -15.57 -9.55 8.66
N GLY A 39 -16.60 -9.75 9.49
CA GLY A 39 -16.83 -10.99 10.25
C GLY A 39 -16.18 -11.00 11.65
N GLU A 40 -15.45 -9.96 12.00
CA GLU A 40 -14.91 -9.71 13.34
C GLU A 40 -15.83 -8.72 14.10
N HIS A 41 -15.34 -8.03 15.13
CA HIS A 41 -16.11 -6.97 15.76
C HIS A 41 -16.25 -5.74 14.84
N VAL A 42 -17.31 -4.97 15.06
CA VAL A 42 -17.55 -3.74 14.31
C VAL A 42 -16.91 -2.56 15.05
N ILE A 43 -16.03 -1.85 14.37
CA ILE A 43 -15.45 -0.60 14.85
C ILE A 43 -16.51 0.51 14.73
N THR A 44 -16.88 1.14 15.81
CA THR A 44 -17.88 2.21 15.85
C THR A 44 -17.25 3.59 15.95
N ASP A 45 -16.06 3.68 16.51
CA ASP A 45 -15.28 4.91 16.59
C ASP A 45 -13.77 4.63 16.60
N ILE A 46 -12.99 5.65 16.22
CA ILE A 46 -11.53 5.65 16.35
C ILE A 46 -11.04 6.98 16.91
N GLN A 47 -9.93 6.91 17.63
CA GLN A 47 -9.17 8.06 18.07
C GLN A 47 -7.81 8.04 17.40
N PHE A 48 -7.45 9.09 16.67
CA PHE A 48 -6.09 9.23 16.14
C PHE A 48 -5.09 9.45 17.27
N LEU A 49 -3.99 8.72 17.21
CA LEU A 49 -2.88 8.80 18.13
C LEU A 49 -1.73 9.60 17.51
N ASN A 50 -0.75 9.98 18.33
CA ASN A 50 0.45 10.61 17.79
C ASN A 50 1.20 9.62 16.88
N ASN A 51 1.31 9.95 15.62
CA ASN A 51 1.99 9.12 14.62
C ASN A 51 3.53 9.23 14.72
N GLU A 52 4.07 10.29 15.32
CA GLU A 52 5.49 10.46 15.54
C GLU A 52 5.90 9.79 16.86
N GLN A 53 6.64 8.70 16.76
CA GLN A 53 7.12 7.93 17.89
C GLN A 53 8.57 8.27 18.17
N GLN A 54 8.78 9.06 19.23
CA GLN A 54 10.12 9.45 19.66
C GLN A 54 10.91 8.22 20.14
N PRO A 55 12.21 8.14 19.89
CA PRO A 55 13.05 7.08 20.42
C PRO A 55 13.15 7.20 21.96
N GLU A 56 13.18 6.06 22.63
CA GLU A 56 13.35 6.04 24.11
C GLU A 56 14.77 6.45 24.49
N VAL A 57 15.74 6.17 23.64
CA VAL A 57 17.15 6.53 23.81
C VAL A 57 17.61 7.33 22.59
N LYS A 58 18.43 8.36 22.79
CA LYS A 58 18.92 9.26 21.71
C LYS A 58 19.62 8.55 20.54
N THR A 59 20.08 7.32 20.75
CA THR A 59 20.74 6.49 19.74
C THR A 59 19.78 5.65 18.91
N GLU A 60 18.51 5.56 19.29
CA GLU A 60 17.50 4.80 18.58
C GLU A 60 16.86 5.64 17.47
N ARG A 61 16.36 4.97 16.44
CA ARG A 61 15.62 5.61 15.35
C ARG A 61 14.18 5.85 15.77
N GLY A 62 13.70 7.08 15.64
CA GLY A 62 12.27 7.39 15.72
C GLY A 62 11.48 6.74 14.58
N ILE A 63 10.21 6.51 14.79
CA ILE A 63 9.27 5.99 13.79
C ILE A 63 8.21 7.06 13.57
N ILE A 64 7.81 7.24 12.31
CA ILE A 64 6.65 8.03 11.93
C ILE A 64 5.72 7.08 11.19
N TYR A 65 4.53 6.87 11.74
CA TYR A 65 3.47 6.13 11.08
C TYR A 65 2.70 7.05 10.12
N ASP A 66 2.17 6.51 9.03
CA ASP A 66 1.28 7.30 8.18
C ASP A 66 -0.02 7.60 8.91
N ILE A 67 -0.66 6.56 9.46
CA ILE A 67 -1.84 6.69 10.31
C ILE A 67 -1.67 5.77 11.53
N TYR A 68 -1.98 6.29 12.71
CA TYR A 68 -2.00 5.54 13.95
C TYR A 68 -3.26 5.89 14.73
N CYS A 69 -4.10 4.90 14.98
CA CYS A 69 -5.35 5.10 15.71
C CYS A 69 -5.64 3.98 16.71
N MET A 70 -6.57 4.25 17.61
CA MET A 70 -7.12 3.29 18.56
C MET A 70 -8.63 3.20 18.37
N THR A 71 -9.15 1.99 18.33
CA THR A 71 -10.58 1.72 18.21
C THR A 71 -11.30 1.94 19.53
N ASP A 72 -12.63 1.98 19.47
CA ASP A 72 -13.51 2.03 20.65
C ASP A 72 -13.37 0.81 21.58
N THR A 73 -12.87 -0.31 21.06
CA THR A 73 -12.58 -1.54 21.84
C THR A 73 -11.13 -1.66 22.29
N GLY A 74 -10.28 -0.67 21.94
CA GLY A 74 -8.92 -0.51 22.45
C GLY A 74 -7.82 -1.08 21.55
N GLU A 75 -8.15 -1.68 20.38
CA GLU A 75 -7.12 -2.12 19.45
C GLU A 75 -6.41 -0.92 18.85
N ARG A 76 -5.10 -1.03 18.72
CA ARG A 76 -4.24 -0.04 18.06
C ARG A 76 -4.00 -0.45 16.63
N ILE A 77 -4.35 0.42 15.70
CA ILE A 77 -4.21 0.14 14.28
C ILE A 77 -3.22 1.13 13.67
N ILE A 78 -2.19 0.57 13.02
CA ILE A 78 -1.24 1.29 12.18
C ILE A 78 -1.64 1.03 10.75
N VAL A 79 -1.82 2.09 9.95
CA VAL A 79 -2.09 1.96 8.51
C VAL A 79 -0.98 2.68 7.76
N GLU A 80 -0.34 1.97 6.84
CA GLU A 80 0.83 2.44 6.08
C GLU A 80 0.59 2.30 4.59
N MET A 81 1.02 3.28 3.82
CA MET A 81 1.06 3.24 2.36
C MET A 81 2.50 3.14 1.87
N GLN A 82 2.81 2.07 1.12
CA GLN A 82 4.15 1.82 0.64
C GLN A 82 4.18 1.70 -0.90
N ASN A 83 4.76 2.70 -1.54
CA ASN A 83 4.86 2.75 -2.99
C ASN A 83 6.16 2.15 -3.55
N ARG A 84 7.12 1.90 -2.68
CA ARG A 84 8.47 1.47 -3.09
C ARG A 84 8.79 0.14 -2.46
N GLU A 85 9.19 -0.83 -3.29
CA GLU A 85 9.78 -2.06 -2.81
C GLU A 85 11.05 -1.70 -2.03
N GLN A 86 11.15 -2.22 -0.80
CA GLN A 86 12.29 -1.99 0.08
C GLN A 86 12.82 -3.33 0.57
N PRO A 87 14.14 -3.52 0.55
CA PRO A 87 14.74 -4.66 1.24
C PRO A 87 14.27 -4.72 2.70
N TYR A 88 14.02 -5.93 3.19
CA TYR A 88 13.61 -6.15 4.59
C TYR A 88 12.29 -5.48 4.99
N PHE A 89 11.35 -5.32 4.06
CA PHE A 89 10.06 -4.71 4.38
C PHE A 89 9.28 -5.47 5.44
N LYS A 90 9.32 -6.80 5.44
CA LYS A 90 8.70 -7.64 6.48
C LYS A 90 9.28 -7.36 7.87
N ASP A 91 10.61 -7.18 7.97
CA ASP A 91 11.27 -6.82 9.22
C ASP A 91 10.87 -5.42 9.70
N ARG A 92 10.75 -4.47 8.77
CA ARG A 92 10.26 -3.13 9.07
C ARG A 92 8.84 -3.16 9.61
N ALA A 93 7.94 -3.90 8.98
CA ALA A 93 6.55 -4.05 9.44
C ALA A 93 6.49 -4.67 10.84
N LEU A 94 7.31 -5.71 11.09
CA LEU A 94 7.44 -6.32 12.41
C LEU A 94 7.96 -5.31 13.45
N PHE A 95 8.99 -4.54 13.13
CA PHE A 95 9.56 -3.52 14.01
C PHE A 95 8.54 -2.44 14.38
N TYR A 96 7.74 -1.99 13.41
CA TYR A 96 6.71 -0.98 13.63
C TYR A 96 5.66 -1.44 14.66
N LEU A 97 5.12 -2.66 14.50
CA LEU A 97 4.15 -3.19 15.43
C LEU A 97 4.77 -3.48 16.81
N SER A 98 5.99 -4.00 16.83
CA SER A 98 6.71 -4.25 18.09
C SER A 98 6.88 -2.97 18.91
N ARG A 99 7.13 -1.84 18.25
CA ARG A 99 7.22 -0.53 18.91
C ARG A 99 5.89 -0.13 19.55
N ALA A 100 4.78 -0.28 18.82
CA ALA A 100 3.45 0.02 19.35
C ALA A 100 3.03 -0.92 20.50
N ILE A 101 3.57 -2.14 20.55
CA ILE A 101 3.41 -3.07 21.67
C ILE A 101 4.22 -2.60 22.88
N THR A 102 5.51 -2.32 22.70
CA THR A 102 6.40 -1.94 23.80
C THR A 102 6.00 -0.65 24.47
N GLN A 103 5.42 0.29 23.72
CA GLN A 103 4.90 1.56 24.23
C GLN A 103 3.68 1.42 25.16
N GLN A 104 3.09 0.23 25.26
CA GLN A 104 2.01 -0.03 26.21
C GLN A 104 2.54 -0.34 27.62
N ALA A 105 3.85 -0.51 27.77
CA ALA A 105 4.46 -0.79 29.07
C ALA A 105 4.18 0.34 30.06
N LYS A 106 3.77 -0.03 31.26
CA LYS A 106 3.48 0.91 32.37
C LYS A 106 4.59 0.84 33.41
N SER A 107 4.95 1.98 33.98
CA SER A 107 5.86 2.02 35.13
C SER A 107 5.18 1.52 36.38
N GLY A 108 5.90 0.79 37.24
CA GLY A 108 5.39 0.21 38.49
C GLY A 108 4.74 -1.16 38.29
N PRO A 109 3.94 -1.64 39.26
CA PRO A 109 3.23 -2.92 39.12
C PRO A 109 2.30 -2.91 37.92
N TRP A 110 2.46 -3.92 37.05
CA TRP A 110 1.68 -4.10 35.84
C TRP A 110 1.36 -5.57 35.62
N ASP A 111 0.15 -5.87 35.19
CA ASP A 111 -0.36 -7.22 34.94
C ASP A 111 0.00 -7.75 33.52
N PHE A 112 0.80 -7.02 32.75
CA PHE A 112 1.19 -7.32 31.37
C PHE A 112 0.01 -7.44 30.38
N ARG A 113 -1.12 -6.88 30.72
CA ARG A 113 -2.26 -6.83 29.80
C ARG A 113 -1.98 -5.85 28.66
N LEU A 114 -1.98 -6.37 27.45
CA LEU A 114 -1.76 -5.62 26.20
C LEU A 114 -3.09 -5.44 25.45
N ASP A 115 -3.25 -4.28 24.86
CA ASP A 115 -4.20 -4.07 23.78
C ASP A 115 -3.64 -4.71 22.49
N ALA A 116 -4.53 -5.15 21.58
CA ALA A 116 -4.10 -5.68 20.30
C ALA A 116 -3.47 -4.59 19.40
N VAL A 117 -2.49 -4.97 18.61
CA VAL A 117 -1.85 -4.09 17.62
C VAL A 117 -1.98 -4.73 16.24
N TYR A 118 -2.65 -4.04 15.34
CA TYR A 118 -2.81 -4.44 13.95
C TYR A 118 -2.04 -3.49 13.03
N GLY A 119 -1.30 -4.04 12.08
CA GLY A 119 -0.68 -3.27 11.01
C GLY A 119 -1.37 -3.57 9.70
N VAL A 120 -1.83 -2.56 9.00
CA VAL A 120 -2.41 -2.63 7.66
C VAL A 120 -1.44 -1.95 6.71
N PHE A 121 -0.88 -2.71 5.79
CA PHE A 121 0.15 -2.24 4.86
C PHE A 121 -0.38 -2.31 3.44
N PHE A 122 -0.71 -1.16 2.85
CA PHE A 122 -0.98 -1.04 1.43
C PHE A 122 0.32 -1.00 0.66
N MET A 123 0.49 -1.88 -0.32
CA MET A 123 1.72 -1.97 -1.09
C MET A 123 1.44 -1.88 -2.57
N ASN A 124 2.14 -0.98 -3.24
CA ASN A 124 2.14 -0.87 -4.69
C ASN A 124 3.24 -1.74 -5.34
N PHE A 125 3.56 -2.86 -4.69
CA PHE A 125 4.49 -3.88 -5.14
C PHE A 125 4.12 -5.25 -4.55
N VAL A 126 4.66 -6.32 -5.11
CA VAL A 126 4.48 -7.69 -4.63
C VAL A 126 5.67 -8.07 -3.74
N ILE A 127 5.37 -8.57 -2.52
CA ILE A 127 6.43 -8.93 -1.55
C ILE A 127 7.18 -10.18 -1.97
N ASP A 128 6.44 -11.25 -2.30
CA ASP A 128 6.98 -12.57 -2.60
C ASP A 128 6.58 -12.99 -4.01
N LYS A 129 7.44 -12.71 -4.98
CA LYS A 129 7.17 -13.03 -6.40
C LYS A 129 7.11 -14.53 -6.70
N ASP A 130 7.68 -15.35 -5.81
CA ASP A 130 7.70 -16.82 -5.92
C ASP A 130 6.47 -17.49 -5.28
N MET A 131 5.61 -16.73 -4.60
CA MET A 131 4.40 -17.22 -3.97
C MET A 131 3.18 -17.00 -4.88
N PRO A 132 2.11 -17.82 -4.74
CA PRO A 132 0.86 -17.58 -5.47
C PRO A 132 0.34 -16.16 -5.23
N ALA A 133 -0.02 -15.47 -6.30
CA ALA A 133 -0.57 -14.12 -6.24
C ALA A 133 -1.86 -14.09 -5.42
N LYS A 134 -1.92 -13.20 -4.43
CA LYS A 134 -3.12 -12.91 -3.64
C LYS A 134 -3.12 -11.45 -3.22
N ILE A 135 -4.30 -10.86 -3.16
CA ILE A 135 -4.45 -9.44 -2.80
C ILE A 135 -4.17 -9.19 -1.31
N ARG A 136 -4.49 -10.14 -0.44
CA ARG A 136 -4.39 -9.97 1.01
C ARG A 136 -3.63 -11.14 1.65
N THR A 137 -2.70 -10.82 2.52
CA THR A 137 -1.97 -11.77 3.37
C THR A 137 -2.12 -11.35 4.82
N ASP A 138 -2.68 -12.22 5.65
CA ASP A 138 -2.78 -12.05 7.10
C ASP A 138 -1.69 -12.87 7.80
N VAL A 139 -0.90 -12.20 8.63
CA VAL A 139 0.13 -12.81 9.47
C VAL A 139 -0.30 -12.68 10.93
N ILE A 140 -0.40 -13.82 11.61
CA ILE A 140 -0.87 -13.94 12.99
C ILE A 140 0.11 -14.77 13.83
N LEU A 141 -0.03 -14.70 15.15
CA LEU A 141 0.69 -15.57 16.08
C LEU A 141 -0.09 -16.87 16.26
N SER A 142 0.42 -17.96 15.71
CA SER A 142 -0.22 -19.27 15.79
C SER A 142 0.75 -20.33 16.34
N ASP A 143 0.19 -21.38 16.93
CA ASP A 143 0.95 -22.59 17.28
C ASP A 143 1.44 -23.27 16.00
N ARG A 144 2.73 -23.61 15.96
CA ARG A 144 3.37 -24.13 14.75
C ARG A 144 2.82 -25.49 14.31
N ASP A 145 2.49 -26.34 15.27
CA ASP A 145 2.14 -27.73 14.99
C ASP A 145 0.65 -27.87 14.66
N THR A 146 -0.20 -27.07 15.31
CA THR A 146 -1.66 -27.13 15.16
C THR A 146 -2.24 -26.08 14.21
N GLY A 147 -1.49 -24.99 13.95
CA GLY A 147 -1.98 -23.82 13.22
C GLY A 147 -3.01 -22.98 13.99
N GLN A 148 -3.34 -23.34 15.23
CA GLN A 148 -4.32 -22.61 16.02
C GLN A 148 -3.78 -21.26 16.47
N LEU A 149 -4.65 -20.24 16.49
CA LEU A 149 -4.32 -18.93 16.99
C LEU A 149 -3.88 -19.01 18.46
N PHE A 150 -2.61 -18.68 18.72
CA PHE A 150 -2.03 -18.72 20.05
C PHE A 150 -2.27 -17.41 20.82
N ASN A 151 -2.19 -16.27 20.13
CA ASN A 151 -2.38 -14.95 20.73
C ASN A 151 -2.95 -13.99 19.69
N ASN A 152 -4.03 -13.27 20.03
CA ASN A 152 -4.75 -12.35 19.14
C ASN A 152 -4.29 -10.88 19.28
N LYS A 153 -3.17 -10.61 19.97
CA LYS A 153 -2.69 -9.26 20.24
C LYS A 153 -1.78 -8.69 19.15
N PHE A 154 -1.47 -9.49 18.12
CA PHE A 154 -0.59 -9.11 17.03
C PHE A 154 -1.14 -9.62 15.70
N ARG A 155 -1.25 -8.71 14.73
CA ARG A 155 -1.66 -9.06 13.36
C ARG A 155 -1.04 -8.10 12.36
N GLN A 156 -0.52 -8.63 11.27
CA GLN A 156 -0.10 -7.87 10.10
C GLN A 156 -0.99 -8.24 8.91
N ILE A 157 -1.52 -7.25 8.23
CA ILE A 157 -2.36 -7.40 7.05
C ILE A 157 -1.67 -6.69 5.90
N PHE A 158 -1.16 -7.46 4.95
CA PHE A 158 -0.51 -6.95 3.76
C PHE A 158 -1.50 -6.97 2.61
N ILE A 159 -1.66 -5.83 1.94
CA ILE A 159 -2.56 -5.64 0.79
C ILE A 159 -1.68 -5.31 -0.42
N GLU A 160 -1.55 -6.28 -1.33
CA GLU A 160 -0.70 -6.19 -2.53
C GLU A 160 -1.54 -5.72 -3.72
N LEU A 161 -1.57 -4.42 -3.94
CA LEU A 161 -2.40 -3.79 -4.98
C LEU A 161 -2.13 -4.28 -6.41
N PRO A 162 -0.88 -4.64 -6.82
CA PRO A 162 -0.65 -5.20 -8.15
C PRO A 162 -1.37 -6.54 -8.40
N ASN A 163 -1.67 -7.29 -7.33
CA ASN A 163 -2.38 -8.57 -7.43
C ASN A 163 -3.92 -8.42 -7.51
N PHE A 164 -4.44 -7.19 -7.51
CA PHE A 164 -5.87 -6.91 -7.71
C PHE A 164 -6.10 -6.52 -9.17
N ASP A 165 -6.77 -7.38 -9.93
CA ASP A 165 -7.04 -7.25 -11.37
C ASP A 165 -8.54 -7.27 -11.72
N LYS A 166 -9.42 -7.22 -10.70
CA LYS A 166 -10.87 -7.25 -10.91
C LYS A 166 -11.40 -5.95 -11.47
N GLU A 167 -12.35 -6.09 -12.39
CA GLU A 167 -13.16 -4.98 -12.90
C GLU A 167 -14.30 -4.59 -11.94
N GLU A 168 -14.98 -3.47 -12.19
CA GLU A 168 -16.05 -2.94 -11.33
C GLU A 168 -17.15 -3.96 -11.03
N ASP A 169 -17.60 -4.71 -12.02
CA ASP A 169 -18.68 -5.69 -11.93
C ASP A 169 -18.24 -7.03 -11.30
N GLU A 170 -16.95 -7.29 -11.24
CA GLU A 170 -16.37 -8.48 -10.62
C GLU A 170 -16.17 -8.34 -9.10
N CYS A 171 -16.28 -7.10 -8.56
CA CYS A 171 -16.13 -6.85 -7.14
C CYS A 171 -17.30 -7.45 -6.34
N SER A 172 -17.04 -8.53 -5.61
CA SER A 172 -18.05 -9.33 -4.93
C SER A 172 -18.37 -8.88 -3.50
N ASN A 173 -17.44 -8.19 -2.84
CA ASN A 173 -17.58 -7.70 -1.47
C ASN A 173 -17.11 -6.25 -1.31
N ASP A 174 -17.38 -5.63 -0.16
CA ASP A 174 -17.10 -4.21 0.04
C ASP A 174 -15.61 -3.92 0.18
N PHE A 175 -14.80 -4.85 0.69
CA PHE A 175 -13.34 -4.73 0.67
C PHE A 175 -12.81 -4.62 -0.77
N GLU A 176 -13.24 -5.48 -1.68
CA GLU A 176 -12.83 -5.42 -3.10
C GLU A 176 -13.27 -4.12 -3.76
N ARG A 177 -14.46 -3.60 -3.43
CA ARG A 177 -14.94 -2.30 -3.92
C ARG A 177 -14.06 -1.16 -3.45
N TRP A 178 -13.63 -1.18 -2.20
CA TRP A 178 -12.66 -0.22 -1.67
C TRP A 178 -11.34 -0.27 -2.43
N ILE A 179 -10.79 -1.47 -2.64
CA ILE A 179 -9.52 -1.63 -3.36
C ILE A 179 -9.65 -1.15 -4.80
N TYR A 180 -10.76 -1.50 -5.49
CA TYR A 180 -11.04 -1.02 -6.83
C TYR A 180 -11.07 0.51 -6.90
N VAL A 181 -11.83 1.15 -6.03
CA VAL A 181 -11.94 2.61 -6.00
C VAL A 181 -10.60 3.27 -5.71
N LEU A 182 -9.86 2.79 -4.71
CA LEU A 182 -8.54 3.34 -4.38
C LEU A 182 -7.55 3.18 -5.54
N LYS A 183 -7.53 2.01 -6.19
CA LYS A 183 -6.61 1.71 -7.28
C LYS A 183 -6.84 2.56 -8.53
N HIS A 184 -8.09 2.93 -8.80
CA HIS A 184 -8.50 3.62 -10.02
C HIS A 184 -8.95 5.07 -9.81
N MET A 185 -8.89 5.59 -8.58
CA MET A 185 -9.48 6.88 -8.20
C MET A 185 -9.07 8.06 -9.10
N ASP A 186 -7.83 8.10 -9.56
CA ASP A 186 -7.29 9.18 -10.40
C ASP A 186 -7.66 9.05 -11.88
N THR A 187 -8.22 7.91 -12.29
CA THR A 187 -8.59 7.62 -13.69
C THR A 187 -10.08 7.41 -13.91
N LEU A 188 -10.87 7.24 -12.84
CA LEU A 188 -12.31 7.03 -12.92
C LEU A 188 -13.03 8.26 -13.52
N ASP A 189 -13.96 8.03 -14.45
CA ASP A 189 -14.85 9.06 -14.96
C ASP A 189 -16.02 9.35 -13.99
N ARG A 190 -16.41 8.37 -13.18
CA ARG A 190 -17.45 8.45 -12.15
C ARG A 190 -17.09 7.63 -10.94
N MET A 191 -17.58 8.02 -9.77
CA MET A 191 -17.44 7.19 -8.57
C MET A 191 -18.38 5.97 -8.66
N PRO A 192 -17.85 4.74 -8.71
CA PRO A 192 -18.66 3.52 -8.68
C PRO A 192 -19.24 3.26 -7.28
N PHE A 193 -20.17 2.33 -7.18
CA PHE A 193 -20.72 1.81 -5.93
C PHE A 193 -21.46 2.80 -5.02
N LYS A 194 -21.67 4.07 -5.41
CA LYS A 194 -22.42 5.08 -4.60
C LYS A 194 -23.81 4.60 -4.20
N ALA A 195 -24.49 3.90 -5.11
CA ALA A 195 -25.81 3.33 -4.83
C ALA A 195 -25.78 2.18 -3.80
N ARG A 196 -24.60 1.60 -3.53
CA ARG A 196 -24.44 0.52 -2.56
C ARG A 196 -23.98 1.02 -1.19
N LYS A 197 -23.11 2.04 -1.17
CA LYS A 197 -22.59 2.62 0.08
C LYS A 197 -22.43 4.13 -0.05
N ALA A 198 -23.06 4.87 0.87
CA ALA A 198 -22.96 6.34 0.93
C ALA A 198 -21.54 6.86 1.18
N VAL A 199 -20.66 6.02 1.73
CA VAL A 199 -19.24 6.35 1.96
C VAL A 199 -18.52 6.70 0.66
N PHE A 200 -18.85 6.04 -0.47
CA PHE A 200 -18.24 6.36 -1.76
C PHE A 200 -18.66 7.72 -2.31
N GLU A 201 -19.87 8.18 -2.02
CA GLU A 201 -20.30 9.55 -2.34
C GLU A 201 -19.48 10.59 -1.53
N ARG A 202 -19.24 10.30 -0.26
CA ARG A 202 -18.40 11.14 0.60
C ARG A 202 -16.96 11.17 0.14
N LEU A 203 -16.40 9.99 -0.20
CA LEU A 203 -15.06 9.86 -0.74
C LEU A 203 -14.89 10.66 -2.04
N GLU A 204 -15.87 10.63 -2.96
CA GLU A 204 -15.88 11.43 -4.20
C GLU A 204 -15.75 12.92 -3.89
N LYS A 205 -16.54 13.41 -2.94
CA LYS A 205 -16.52 14.84 -2.56
C LYS A 205 -15.16 15.23 -1.98
N MET A 206 -14.58 14.39 -1.16
CA MET A 206 -13.28 14.65 -0.55
C MET A 206 -12.13 14.56 -1.53
N ALA A 207 -12.14 13.54 -2.37
CA ALA A 207 -11.05 13.29 -3.31
C ALA A 207 -10.92 14.37 -4.40
N SER A 208 -11.94 15.22 -4.58
CA SER A 208 -11.91 16.28 -5.58
C SER A 208 -10.90 17.38 -5.24
N LYS A 209 -9.94 17.62 -6.14
CA LYS A 209 -8.97 18.72 -6.02
C LYS A 209 -9.63 20.11 -5.94
N ALA A 210 -10.84 20.26 -6.47
CA ALA A 210 -11.61 21.49 -6.40
C ALA A 210 -12.00 21.87 -4.96
N ASN A 211 -12.06 20.91 -4.05
CA ASN A 211 -12.43 21.10 -2.65
C ASN A 211 -11.22 21.34 -1.73
N MET A 212 -10.00 21.32 -2.27
CA MET A 212 -8.77 21.59 -1.52
C MET A 212 -8.56 23.10 -1.34
N THR A 213 -7.97 23.47 -0.20
CA THR A 213 -7.39 24.82 -0.06
C THR A 213 -6.19 24.98 -1.01
N PRO A 214 -5.79 26.23 -1.32
CA PRO A 214 -4.59 26.46 -2.13
C PRO A 214 -3.33 25.82 -1.56
N GLU A 215 -3.18 25.79 -0.24
CA GLU A 215 -2.05 25.20 0.47
C GLU A 215 -2.05 23.68 0.36
N GLU A 216 -3.21 23.03 0.57
CA GLU A 216 -3.39 21.58 0.41
C GLU A 216 -3.09 21.15 -1.04
N ARG A 217 -3.58 21.93 -2.00
CA ARG A 217 -3.34 21.67 -3.42
C ARG A 217 -1.86 21.79 -3.78
N ALA A 218 -1.16 22.83 -3.30
CA ALA A 218 0.25 23.02 -3.56
C ALA A 218 1.09 21.88 -2.94
N GLN A 219 0.73 21.40 -1.75
CA GLN A 219 1.40 20.26 -1.13
C GLN A 219 1.14 18.98 -1.92
N TYR A 220 -0.10 18.71 -2.32
CA TYR A 220 -0.44 17.56 -3.15
C TYR A 220 0.32 17.55 -4.48
N GLU A 221 0.37 18.68 -5.20
CA GLU A 221 1.06 18.80 -6.49
C GLU A 221 2.57 18.53 -6.36
N LYS A 222 3.18 18.99 -5.26
CA LYS A 222 4.59 18.71 -4.96
C LYS A 222 4.84 17.20 -4.77
N GLU A 223 4.00 16.53 -4.01
CA GLU A 223 4.15 15.09 -3.74
C GLU A 223 3.76 14.23 -4.93
N TRP A 224 2.73 14.65 -5.68
CA TRP A 224 2.35 14.03 -6.94
C TRP A 224 3.50 14.04 -7.96
N LYS A 225 4.25 15.14 -8.03
CA LYS A 225 5.44 15.21 -8.86
C LYS A 225 6.50 14.19 -8.42
N VAL A 226 6.80 14.12 -7.13
CA VAL A 226 7.76 13.14 -6.58
C VAL A 226 7.33 11.70 -6.86
N TYR A 227 6.03 11.42 -6.73
CA TYR A 227 5.44 10.12 -7.04
C TYR A 227 5.66 9.76 -8.52
N ASN A 228 5.28 10.64 -9.44
CA ASN A 228 5.43 10.40 -10.88
C ASN A 228 6.90 10.28 -11.30
N ASP A 229 7.77 11.16 -10.80
CA ASP A 229 9.21 11.12 -11.11
C ASP A 229 9.82 9.78 -10.67
N TYR A 230 9.36 9.22 -9.56
CA TYR A 230 9.81 7.90 -9.10
C TYR A 230 9.40 6.78 -10.07
N PHE A 231 8.12 6.70 -10.46
CA PHE A 231 7.64 5.66 -11.38
C PHE A 231 8.23 5.80 -12.76
N ASN A 232 8.32 7.02 -13.31
CA ASN A 232 9.00 7.26 -14.58
C ASN A 232 10.47 6.81 -14.55
N THR A 233 11.15 7.01 -13.41
CA THR A 233 12.55 6.57 -13.24
C THR A 233 12.64 5.04 -13.19
N LEU A 234 11.69 4.37 -12.55
CA LEU A 234 11.63 2.90 -12.51
C LEU A 234 11.39 2.34 -13.91
N ASP A 235 10.38 2.84 -14.62
CA ASP A 235 10.05 2.39 -15.98
C ASP A 235 11.25 2.56 -16.91
N PHE A 236 11.92 3.71 -16.84
CA PHE A 236 13.14 3.94 -17.61
C PHE A 236 14.27 2.97 -17.25
N ALA A 237 14.47 2.70 -15.94
CA ALA A 237 15.50 1.77 -15.48
C ALA A 237 15.20 0.33 -15.92
N GLU A 238 13.94 -0.09 -15.88
CA GLU A 238 13.48 -1.40 -16.33
C GLU A 238 13.68 -1.57 -17.84
N GLN A 239 13.20 -0.62 -18.66
CA GLN A 239 13.39 -0.63 -20.11
C GLN A 239 14.88 -0.68 -20.49
N LYS A 240 15.70 0.11 -19.81
CA LYS A 240 17.16 0.13 -20.02
C LYS A 240 17.80 -1.19 -19.60
N GLY A 241 17.34 -1.79 -18.48
CA GLY A 241 17.81 -3.10 -18.03
C GLY A 241 17.46 -4.21 -19.00
N MET A 242 16.23 -4.19 -19.49
CA MET A 242 15.72 -5.16 -20.49
C MET A 242 16.50 -5.06 -21.81
N LEU A 243 16.75 -3.84 -22.31
CA LEU A 243 17.54 -3.61 -23.50
C LEU A 243 18.97 -4.13 -23.34
N ARG A 244 19.65 -3.78 -22.22
CA ARG A 244 20.99 -4.29 -21.91
C ARG A 244 21.04 -5.83 -21.83
N GLY A 245 20.01 -6.46 -21.27
CA GLY A 245 19.88 -7.92 -21.24
C GLY A 245 19.81 -8.53 -22.64
N LYS A 246 18.97 -7.94 -23.51
CA LYS A 246 18.85 -8.33 -24.91
C LYS A 246 20.17 -8.18 -25.67
N GLU A 247 20.84 -7.04 -25.55
CA GLU A 247 22.16 -6.77 -26.18
C GLU A 247 23.22 -7.76 -25.67
N SER A 248 23.26 -8.03 -24.37
CA SER A 248 24.22 -8.99 -23.81
C SER A 248 24.00 -10.39 -24.33
N SER A 249 22.75 -10.82 -24.42
CA SER A 249 22.38 -12.11 -24.99
C SER A 249 22.74 -12.20 -26.48
N ALA A 250 22.43 -11.13 -27.23
CA ALA A 250 22.77 -11.05 -28.67
C ALA A 250 24.29 -11.12 -28.94
N ARG A 251 25.09 -10.40 -28.15
CA ARG A 251 26.58 -10.48 -28.22
C ARG A 251 27.08 -11.89 -27.95
N MET A 252 26.52 -12.57 -26.95
CA MET A 252 26.90 -13.95 -26.63
C MET A 252 26.54 -14.90 -27.78
N MET A 253 25.35 -14.77 -28.35
CA MET A 253 24.91 -15.60 -29.51
C MET A 253 25.76 -15.32 -30.74
N LYS A 254 26.07 -14.05 -31.04
CA LYS A 254 26.96 -13.63 -32.15
C LYS A 254 28.36 -14.20 -31.97
N SER A 255 28.93 -14.18 -30.78
CA SER A 255 30.24 -14.76 -30.48
C SER A 255 30.30 -16.29 -30.65
N LYS A 256 29.16 -16.96 -30.55
CA LYS A 256 29.00 -18.40 -30.80
C LYS A 256 28.72 -18.74 -32.29
N GLY A 257 28.66 -17.74 -33.15
CA GLY A 257 28.46 -17.92 -34.60
C GLY A 257 27.01 -18.20 -35.03
N LEU A 258 26.01 -17.85 -34.21
CA LEU A 258 24.60 -17.98 -34.59
C LEU A 258 24.28 -16.99 -35.75
N ALA A 259 23.35 -17.36 -36.60
CA ALA A 259 22.87 -16.50 -37.68
C ALA A 259 22.11 -15.28 -37.11
N ILE A 260 22.25 -14.13 -37.76
CA ILE A 260 21.63 -12.86 -37.32
C ILE A 260 20.10 -12.98 -37.21
N ASP A 261 19.46 -13.65 -38.17
CA ASP A 261 18.01 -13.85 -38.15
C ASP A 261 17.55 -14.61 -36.89
N LEU A 262 18.29 -15.66 -36.51
CA LEU A 262 17.98 -16.42 -35.29
C LEU A 262 18.21 -15.59 -34.03
N ILE A 263 19.27 -14.75 -33.98
CA ILE A 263 19.53 -13.86 -32.89
C ILE A 263 18.41 -12.81 -32.77
N SER A 264 17.95 -12.27 -33.89
CA SER A 264 16.82 -11.34 -33.97
C SER A 264 15.53 -11.96 -33.42
N GLU A 265 15.21 -13.18 -33.83
CA GLU A 265 14.04 -13.92 -33.36
C GLU A 265 14.10 -14.17 -31.83
N CYS A 266 15.26 -14.53 -31.29
CA CYS A 266 15.44 -14.82 -29.86
C CYS A 266 15.46 -13.56 -28.95
N THR A 267 15.95 -12.44 -29.45
CA THR A 267 16.19 -11.23 -28.66
C THR A 267 15.18 -10.11 -28.90
N GLY A 268 14.53 -10.14 -30.11
CA GLY A 268 13.67 -9.06 -30.59
C GLY A 268 14.44 -7.80 -30.99
N LEU A 269 15.77 -7.88 -31.14
CA LEU A 269 16.60 -6.81 -31.72
C LEU A 269 16.59 -6.88 -33.24
N THR A 270 16.70 -5.74 -33.90
CA THR A 270 16.81 -5.69 -35.36
C THR A 270 18.17 -6.21 -35.83
N ALA A 271 18.26 -6.61 -37.08
CA ALA A 271 19.54 -7.07 -37.71
C ALA A 271 20.62 -5.98 -37.60
N GLU A 272 20.26 -4.71 -37.84
CA GLU A 272 21.15 -3.56 -37.75
C GLU A 272 21.68 -3.35 -36.33
N GLU A 273 20.81 -3.46 -35.29
CA GLU A 273 21.22 -3.40 -33.90
C GLU A 273 22.17 -4.53 -33.51
N ILE A 274 21.92 -5.76 -34.02
CA ILE A 274 22.77 -6.92 -33.78
C ILE A 274 24.13 -6.78 -34.48
N GLU A 275 24.16 -6.22 -35.68
CA GLU A 275 25.40 -5.97 -36.41
C GLU A 275 26.27 -4.95 -35.72
N ALA A 276 25.67 -3.93 -35.09
CA ALA A 276 26.35 -2.87 -34.34
C ALA A 276 26.91 -3.35 -33.00
N LEU A 277 26.50 -4.50 -32.45
CA LEU A 277 27.01 -5.11 -31.23
C LEU A 277 28.34 -5.85 -31.48
#